data_1c4db8db34a2a581f36147197ba01775
#
_entry.id   1c4db8db34a2a581f36147197ba01775
#
_cell.length_a   1.000
_cell.length_b   1.000
_cell.length_c   1.000
_cell.angle_alpha   90.00
_cell.angle_beta   90.00
_cell.angle_gamma   90.00
#
_symmetry.space_group_name_H-M   'P 1'
#
loop_
_entity.id
_entity.type
_entity.pdbx_description
1 polymer ?
#
loop_
_entity_poly.entity_id
_entity_poly.type
_entity_poly.pdbx_seq_one_letter_code
_entity_poly.pdbx_strand_id
1 'polypeptide(L)'
;MPVSAIAVTPSGNSTTSLRQKLFNLFVSPSDVVDEVITSPPNFANWRIPTLFVCLATVISLQTGNFLTQPSVTIHILAETRRLLPAHAHALAGVWPILSALLVCVAIFVGTCWSGFVLWLIGRIFLKVSFPYIKALEIVGLTGIISVLGTITTILLIAASGDPSARPALSLLAAKLDHTQPFYQILETLNIFHLWSASVLAIGLSRLCNVTFKEAGFWVFGYWMVLRIVIIVLQ
;
A
#
# COMPACT_ATOMS: atom_id res chain seq x y z
N MET A 1 -46.88 4.93 -39.22
CA MET A 1 -45.45 5.27 -39.24
C MET A 1 -44.73 4.34 -38.28
N PRO A 2 -43.84 3.46 -38.73
CA PRO A 2 -43.13 2.54 -37.81
C PRO A 2 -42.01 3.31 -37.09
N VAL A 3 -42.02 3.28 -35.77
CA VAL A 3 -40.95 3.77 -34.89
C VAL A 3 -39.75 2.86 -35.06
N SER A 4 -38.68 3.42 -35.65
CA SER A 4 -37.41 2.74 -35.81
C SER A 4 -36.79 2.50 -34.43
N ALA A 5 -36.71 1.23 -34.01
CA ALA A 5 -35.99 0.83 -32.81
C ALA A 5 -34.49 1.10 -33.03
N ILE A 6 -33.95 2.06 -32.31
CA ILE A 6 -32.51 2.27 -32.24
C ILE A 6 -31.91 1.07 -31.52
N ALA A 7 -31.27 0.19 -32.32
CA ALA A 7 -30.48 -0.89 -31.79
C ALA A 7 -29.28 -0.29 -31.03
N VAL A 8 -29.35 -0.29 -29.70
CA VAL A 8 -28.21 -0.05 -28.85
C VAL A 8 -27.27 -1.24 -29.06
N THR A 9 -26.26 -1.05 -29.91
CA THR A 9 -25.14 -1.98 -30.03
C THR A 9 -24.50 -2.10 -28.64
N PRO A 10 -24.39 -3.32 -28.05
CA PRO A 10 -23.61 -3.50 -26.84
C PRO A 10 -22.17 -3.15 -27.21
N SER A 11 -21.63 -2.07 -26.60
CA SER A 11 -20.23 -1.70 -26.73
C SER A 11 -19.41 -2.92 -26.28
N GLY A 12 -18.65 -3.48 -27.21
CA GLY A 12 -17.85 -4.68 -26.98
C GLY A 12 -17.06 -4.56 -25.69
N ASN A 13 -17.05 -5.66 -24.90
CA ASN A 13 -16.23 -5.86 -23.72
C ASN A 13 -14.73 -5.71 -24.06
N SER A 14 -14.26 -4.50 -24.25
CA SER A 14 -12.82 -4.22 -24.24
C SER A 14 -12.38 -4.28 -22.78
N THR A 15 -11.92 -5.44 -22.35
CA THR A 15 -11.26 -5.58 -21.04
C THR A 15 -10.11 -4.57 -21.01
N THR A 16 -10.26 -3.57 -20.19
CA THR A 16 -9.27 -2.48 -20.02
C THR A 16 -7.91 -3.10 -19.63
N SER A 17 -6.84 -2.67 -20.29
CA SER A 17 -5.51 -3.18 -19.97
C SER A 17 -5.15 -2.88 -18.50
N LEU A 18 -4.35 -3.73 -17.87
CA LEU A 18 -3.91 -3.50 -16.48
C LEU A 18 -3.29 -2.10 -16.28
N ARG A 19 -2.48 -1.66 -17.27
CA ARG A 19 -1.89 -0.31 -17.25
C ARG A 19 -2.95 0.77 -17.15
N GLN A 20 -4.02 0.66 -17.91
CA GLN A 20 -5.11 1.63 -17.90
C GLN A 20 -5.91 1.57 -16.58
N LYS A 21 -6.11 0.37 -16.01
CA LYS A 21 -6.72 0.21 -14.67
C LYS A 21 -5.91 0.91 -13.60
N LEU A 22 -4.58 0.74 -13.62
CA LEU A 22 -3.69 1.38 -12.65
C LEU A 22 -3.74 2.92 -12.75
N PHE A 23 -3.81 3.46 -13.96
CA PHE A 23 -3.96 4.89 -14.15
C PHE A 23 -5.35 5.38 -13.74
N ASN A 24 -6.40 4.71 -14.19
CA ASN A 24 -7.78 5.08 -13.89
C ASN A 24 -8.11 4.98 -12.39
N LEU A 25 -7.37 4.17 -11.63
CA LEU A 25 -7.55 4.06 -10.17
C LEU A 25 -7.33 5.42 -9.46
N PHE A 26 -6.50 6.30 -10.03
CA PHE A 26 -6.27 7.63 -9.49
C PHE A 26 -7.36 8.63 -9.87
N VAL A 27 -8.03 8.42 -11.00
CA VAL A 27 -9.02 9.37 -11.57
C VAL A 27 -10.44 8.93 -11.24
N SER A 28 -10.74 7.65 -11.44
CA SER A 28 -12.08 7.07 -11.28
C SER A 28 -11.99 5.70 -10.60
N PRO A 29 -11.69 5.64 -9.30
CA PRO A 29 -11.52 4.36 -8.59
C PRO A 29 -12.79 3.49 -8.60
N SER A 30 -13.98 4.12 -8.58
CA SER A 30 -15.25 3.40 -8.67
C SER A 30 -15.40 2.61 -9.96
N ASP A 31 -15.03 3.19 -11.10
CA ASP A 31 -15.18 2.55 -12.42
C ASP A 31 -14.23 1.35 -12.54
N VAL A 32 -13.01 1.49 -12.03
CA VAL A 32 -12.04 0.38 -11.98
C VAL A 32 -12.54 -0.76 -11.10
N VAL A 33 -13.13 -0.44 -9.95
CA VAL A 33 -13.69 -1.44 -9.05
C VAL A 33 -14.89 -2.15 -9.70
N ASP A 34 -15.80 -1.42 -10.32
CA ASP A 34 -16.97 -1.99 -11.02
C ASP A 34 -16.52 -2.91 -12.17
N GLU A 35 -15.48 -2.53 -12.92
CA GLU A 35 -14.87 -3.38 -13.94
C GLU A 35 -14.26 -4.64 -13.33
N VAL A 36 -13.52 -4.54 -12.22
CA VAL A 36 -12.93 -5.69 -11.54
C VAL A 36 -14.02 -6.65 -11.04
N ILE A 37 -15.13 -6.14 -10.51
CA ILE A 37 -16.24 -6.97 -10.00
C ILE A 37 -16.91 -7.74 -11.15
N THR A 38 -17.15 -7.11 -12.29
CA THR A 38 -17.86 -7.69 -13.42
C THR A 38 -16.98 -8.58 -14.29
N SER A 39 -15.67 -8.39 -14.31
CA SER A 39 -14.71 -9.19 -15.09
C SER A 39 -14.42 -10.56 -14.43
N PRO A 40 -13.97 -11.57 -15.17
CA PRO A 40 -13.48 -12.81 -14.57
C PRO A 40 -12.26 -12.53 -13.66
N PRO A 41 -12.00 -13.39 -12.64
CA PRO A 41 -10.85 -13.24 -11.75
C PRO A 41 -9.53 -13.21 -12.53
N ASN A 42 -8.69 -12.21 -12.26
CA ASN A 42 -7.41 -12.04 -12.92
C ASN A 42 -6.28 -11.85 -11.90
N PHE A 43 -5.41 -12.86 -11.81
CA PHE A 43 -4.27 -12.84 -10.89
C PHE A 43 -3.27 -11.69 -11.16
N ALA A 44 -3.21 -11.18 -12.39
CA ALA A 44 -2.33 -10.06 -12.73
C ALA A 44 -2.74 -8.77 -12.00
N ASN A 45 -4.03 -8.58 -11.71
CA ASN A 45 -4.55 -7.38 -11.05
C ASN A 45 -4.01 -7.16 -9.64
N TRP A 46 -3.58 -8.22 -8.95
CA TRP A 46 -3.00 -8.06 -7.62
C TRP A 46 -1.50 -8.37 -7.58
N ARG A 47 -1.02 -9.36 -8.36
CA ARG A 47 0.40 -9.74 -8.33
C ARG A 47 1.31 -8.65 -8.87
N ILE A 48 0.96 -8.07 -10.01
CA ILE A 48 1.81 -7.04 -10.65
C ILE A 48 1.91 -5.77 -9.80
N PRO A 49 0.81 -5.16 -9.30
CA PRO A 49 0.93 -4.02 -8.40
C PRO A 49 1.69 -4.36 -7.11
N THR A 50 1.49 -5.56 -6.53
CA THR A 50 2.23 -5.98 -5.34
C THR A 50 3.74 -6.08 -5.62
N LEU A 51 4.16 -6.56 -6.80
CA LEU A 51 5.56 -6.55 -7.21
C LEU A 51 6.11 -5.11 -7.34
N PHE A 52 5.33 -4.16 -7.84
CA PHE A 52 5.72 -2.75 -7.86
C PHE A 52 5.90 -2.19 -6.43
N VAL A 53 5.03 -2.56 -5.50
CA VAL A 53 5.19 -2.19 -4.08
C VAL A 53 6.48 -2.78 -3.52
N CYS A 54 6.78 -4.05 -3.78
CA CYS A 54 8.03 -4.70 -3.36
C CYS A 54 9.25 -3.94 -3.91
N LEU A 55 9.26 -3.68 -5.21
CA LEU A 55 10.36 -2.98 -5.87
C LEU A 55 10.56 -1.57 -5.28
N ALA A 56 9.49 -0.78 -5.15
CA ALA A 56 9.55 0.56 -4.59
C ALA A 56 10.04 0.53 -3.13
N THR A 57 9.57 -0.42 -2.32
CA THR A 57 10.00 -0.55 -0.92
C THR A 57 11.47 -0.95 -0.80
N VAL A 58 11.93 -1.91 -1.62
CA VAL A 58 13.35 -2.31 -1.63
C VAL A 58 14.24 -1.13 -2.06
N ILE A 59 13.85 -0.38 -3.10
CA ILE A 59 14.57 0.83 -3.51
C ILE A 59 14.59 1.85 -2.38
N SER A 60 13.46 2.08 -1.71
CA SER A 60 13.37 3.03 -0.60
C SER A 60 14.28 2.66 0.57
N LEU A 61 14.35 1.37 0.92
CA LEU A 61 15.24 0.88 1.97
C LEU A 61 16.72 1.11 1.61
N GLN A 62 17.12 0.82 0.37
CA GLN A 62 18.50 1.03 -0.08
C GLN A 62 18.84 2.52 -0.14
N THR A 63 17.91 3.34 -0.67
CA THR A 63 18.10 4.80 -0.75
C THR A 63 18.12 5.43 0.64
N GLY A 64 17.27 4.99 1.56
CA GLY A 64 17.28 5.42 2.95
C GLY A 64 18.63 5.15 3.61
N ASN A 65 19.15 3.94 3.50
CA ASN A 65 20.47 3.58 4.02
C ASN A 65 21.60 4.42 3.41
N PHE A 66 21.50 4.77 2.12
CA PHE A 66 22.50 5.57 1.43
C PHE A 66 22.45 7.06 1.79
N LEU A 67 21.24 7.65 1.88
CA LEU A 67 21.08 9.09 2.14
C LEU A 67 21.28 9.46 3.61
N THR A 68 20.97 8.53 4.54
CA THR A 68 20.98 8.86 5.97
C THR A 68 22.32 8.68 6.67
N GLN A 69 23.27 7.94 6.06
CA GLN A 69 24.53 7.62 6.76
C GLN A 69 25.76 7.46 5.84
N PRO A 70 26.26 8.49 5.17
CA PRO A 70 27.51 8.33 4.45
C PRO A 70 28.77 8.24 5.36
N SER A 71 28.79 8.86 6.53
CA SER A 71 30.00 8.94 7.37
C SER A 71 29.94 8.08 8.64
N VAL A 72 28.86 8.11 9.38
CA VAL A 72 28.75 7.42 10.68
C VAL A 72 28.66 5.90 10.50
N THR A 73 27.88 5.45 9.52
CA THR A 73 27.75 4.02 9.23
C THR A 73 29.02 3.39 8.71
N ILE A 74 29.79 4.12 7.90
CA ILE A 74 31.10 3.64 7.40
C ILE A 74 32.07 3.47 8.57
N HIS A 75 32.08 4.40 9.52
CA HIS A 75 32.94 4.30 10.71
C HIS A 75 32.49 3.18 11.65
N ILE A 76 31.22 3.08 11.97
CA ILE A 76 30.68 2.00 12.83
C ILE A 76 30.84 0.64 12.15
N LEU A 77 30.57 0.52 10.84
CA LEU A 77 30.79 -0.70 10.09
C LEU A 77 32.27 -1.08 10.01
N ALA A 78 33.18 -0.14 9.88
CA ALA A 78 34.61 -0.40 9.86
C ALA A 78 35.13 -0.87 11.24
N GLU A 79 34.65 -0.25 12.32
CA GLU A 79 34.96 -0.62 13.69
C GLU A 79 34.35 -1.99 14.05
N THR A 80 33.07 -2.19 13.76
CA THR A 80 32.35 -3.45 13.99
C THR A 80 32.92 -4.58 13.13
N ARG A 81 33.38 -4.27 11.92
CA ARG A 81 34.01 -5.24 11.01
C ARG A 81 35.34 -5.79 11.58
N ARG A 82 36.07 -5.01 12.38
CA ARG A 82 37.28 -5.47 13.06
C ARG A 82 37.01 -6.40 14.23
N LEU A 83 35.81 -6.32 14.83
CA LEU A 83 35.46 -7.05 16.04
C LEU A 83 34.64 -8.33 15.78
N LEU A 84 34.09 -8.49 14.57
CA LEU A 84 33.24 -9.62 14.22
C LEU A 84 34.07 -10.83 13.72
N PRO A 85 33.75 -12.06 14.15
CA PRO A 85 34.39 -13.27 13.64
C PRO A 85 34.12 -13.48 12.14
N ALA A 86 35.00 -14.23 11.46
CA ALA A 86 35.01 -14.40 9.99
C ALA A 86 33.64 -14.84 9.39
N HIS A 87 32.87 -15.66 10.11
CA HIS A 87 31.52 -16.08 9.68
C HIS A 87 30.47 -14.95 9.72
N ALA A 88 30.65 -13.93 10.57
CA ALA A 88 29.77 -12.77 10.60
C ALA A 88 30.01 -11.83 9.41
N HIS A 89 31.23 -11.83 8.83
CA HIS A 89 31.53 -11.11 7.58
C HIS A 89 30.78 -11.71 6.38
N ALA A 90 30.66 -13.03 6.32
CA ALA A 90 29.89 -13.70 5.27
C ALA A 90 28.39 -13.37 5.38
N LEU A 91 27.86 -13.32 6.60
CA LEU A 91 26.46 -12.91 6.85
C LEU A 91 26.21 -11.44 6.51
N ALA A 92 27.16 -10.54 6.79
CA ALA A 92 27.01 -9.11 6.45
C ALA A 92 26.88 -8.87 4.94
N GLY A 93 27.51 -9.68 4.09
CA GLY A 93 27.38 -9.59 2.63
C GLY A 93 26.01 -10.10 2.10
N VAL A 94 25.40 -11.06 2.80
CA VAL A 94 24.14 -11.66 2.40
C VAL A 94 22.93 -10.89 2.98
N TRP A 95 23.13 -10.13 4.07
CA TRP A 95 22.08 -9.43 4.80
C TRP A 95 21.19 -8.50 3.95
N PRO A 96 21.73 -7.68 3.02
CA PRO A 96 20.87 -6.83 2.17
C PRO A 96 19.96 -7.63 1.26
N ILE A 97 20.40 -8.78 0.76
CA ILE A 97 19.59 -9.65 -0.10
C ILE A 97 18.52 -10.34 0.74
N LEU A 98 18.89 -10.84 1.91
CA LEU A 98 17.95 -11.50 2.80
C LEU A 98 16.88 -10.54 3.32
N SER A 99 17.25 -9.32 3.70
CA SER A 99 16.31 -8.29 4.13
C SER A 99 15.35 -7.88 3.01
N ALA A 100 15.84 -7.72 1.78
CA ALA A 100 15.00 -7.45 0.63
C ALA A 100 13.99 -8.58 0.37
N LEU A 101 14.43 -9.83 0.45
CA LEU A 101 13.56 -11.00 0.29
C LEU A 101 12.49 -11.06 1.39
N LEU A 102 12.88 -10.87 2.66
CA LEU A 102 11.95 -10.86 3.79
C LEU A 102 10.90 -9.74 3.65
N VAL A 103 11.31 -8.56 3.21
CA VAL A 103 10.38 -7.44 2.95
C VAL A 103 9.41 -7.79 1.82
N CYS A 104 9.87 -8.39 0.73
CA CYS A 104 8.99 -8.83 -0.34
C CYS A 104 7.97 -9.86 0.16
N VAL A 105 8.42 -10.86 0.92
CA VAL A 105 7.52 -11.86 1.52
C VAL A 105 6.49 -11.18 2.44
N ALA A 106 6.94 -10.26 3.31
CA ALA A 106 6.06 -9.52 4.21
C ALA A 106 5.00 -8.71 3.45
N ILE A 107 5.37 -8.06 2.33
CA ILE A 107 4.43 -7.30 1.48
C ILE A 107 3.39 -8.24 0.85
N PHE A 108 3.80 -9.40 0.30
CA PHE A 108 2.85 -10.38 -0.25
C PHE A 108 1.91 -10.93 0.82
N VAL A 109 2.44 -11.30 1.99
CA VAL A 109 1.62 -11.74 3.13
C VAL A 109 0.68 -10.64 3.59
N GLY A 110 1.16 -9.39 3.69
CA GLY A 110 0.35 -8.23 4.06
C GLY A 110 -0.77 -7.93 3.05
N THR A 111 -0.51 -8.09 1.74
CA THR A 111 -1.53 -7.95 0.69
C THR A 111 -2.60 -9.03 0.82
N CYS A 112 -2.20 -10.29 1.00
CA CYS A 112 -3.13 -11.41 1.23
C CYS A 112 -3.93 -11.20 2.53
N TRP A 113 -3.28 -10.76 3.61
CA TRP A 113 -3.93 -10.46 4.87
C TRP A 113 -4.96 -9.33 4.74
N SER A 114 -4.61 -8.23 4.07
CA SER A 114 -5.53 -7.12 3.83
C SER A 114 -6.73 -7.53 3.00
N GLY A 115 -6.52 -8.36 1.97
CA GLY A 115 -7.59 -8.98 1.20
C GLY A 115 -8.49 -9.88 2.04
N PHE A 116 -7.90 -10.66 2.96
CA PHE A 116 -8.63 -11.52 3.88
C PHE A 116 -9.48 -10.70 4.86
N VAL A 117 -8.93 -9.64 5.42
CA VAL A 117 -9.67 -8.75 6.32
C VAL A 117 -10.83 -8.08 5.60
N LEU A 118 -10.60 -7.56 4.37
CA LEU A 118 -11.65 -6.93 3.57
C LEU A 118 -12.79 -7.93 3.27
N TRP A 119 -12.43 -9.16 2.90
CA TRP A 119 -13.37 -10.26 2.67
C TRP A 119 -14.13 -10.63 3.95
N LEU A 120 -13.43 -10.68 5.10
CA LEU A 120 -14.02 -11.02 6.41
C LEU A 120 -15.03 -9.94 6.85
N ILE A 121 -14.69 -8.66 6.67
CA ILE A 121 -15.59 -7.53 6.95
C ILE A 121 -16.86 -7.67 6.13
N GLY A 122 -16.74 -7.91 4.82
CA GLY A 122 -17.91 -8.12 3.96
C GLY A 122 -18.79 -9.28 4.41
N ARG A 123 -18.18 -10.40 4.80
CA ARG A 123 -18.90 -11.62 5.16
C ARG A 123 -19.54 -11.59 6.55
N ILE A 124 -18.83 -11.03 7.55
CA ILE A 124 -19.30 -11.03 8.94
C ILE A 124 -20.18 -9.82 9.25
N PHE A 125 -19.69 -8.63 8.92
CA PHE A 125 -20.35 -7.39 9.32
C PHE A 125 -21.39 -6.92 8.31
N LEU A 126 -21.08 -7.02 7.02
CA LEU A 126 -22.00 -6.61 5.97
C LEU A 126 -22.88 -7.76 5.46
N LYS A 127 -22.62 -9.01 5.92
CA LYS A 127 -23.40 -10.22 5.63
C LYS A 127 -23.54 -10.51 4.12
N VAL A 128 -22.55 -10.08 3.32
CA VAL A 128 -22.54 -10.30 1.87
C VAL A 128 -21.45 -11.31 1.51
N SER A 129 -21.79 -12.25 0.63
CA SER A 129 -20.85 -13.28 0.17
C SER A 129 -20.32 -12.91 -1.21
N PHE A 130 -19.01 -12.75 -1.32
CA PHE A 130 -18.28 -12.56 -2.58
C PHE A 130 -16.98 -13.36 -2.57
N PRO A 131 -16.39 -13.68 -3.73
CA PRO A 131 -15.14 -14.43 -3.81
C PRO A 131 -13.96 -13.65 -3.21
N TYR A 132 -13.16 -14.32 -2.37
CA TYR A 132 -11.94 -13.73 -1.78
C TYR A 132 -11.00 -13.10 -2.82
N ILE A 133 -10.89 -13.73 -3.99
CA ILE A 133 -10.01 -13.23 -5.07
C ILE A 133 -10.39 -11.82 -5.51
N LYS A 134 -11.67 -11.43 -5.46
CA LYS A 134 -12.12 -10.07 -5.81
C LYS A 134 -11.66 -9.03 -4.77
N ALA A 135 -11.71 -9.38 -3.49
CA ALA A 135 -11.11 -8.53 -2.46
C ALA A 135 -9.60 -8.37 -2.67
N LEU A 136 -8.92 -9.48 -3.00
CA LEU A 136 -7.49 -9.47 -3.24
C LEU A 136 -7.09 -8.65 -4.47
N GLU A 137 -7.87 -8.70 -5.56
CA GLU A 137 -7.67 -7.86 -6.74
C GLU A 137 -7.76 -6.37 -6.40
N ILE A 138 -8.78 -5.96 -5.65
CA ILE A 138 -8.98 -4.57 -5.24
C ILE A 138 -7.84 -4.11 -4.33
N VAL A 139 -7.45 -4.91 -3.34
CA VAL A 139 -6.33 -4.60 -2.44
C VAL A 139 -5.02 -4.47 -3.22
N GLY A 140 -4.76 -5.41 -4.13
CA GLY A 140 -3.56 -5.39 -4.95
C GLY A 140 -3.48 -4.14 -5.84
N LEU A 141 -4.55 -3.81 -6.55
CA LEU A 141 -4.62 -2.59 -7.38
C LEU A 141 -4.41 -1.33 -6.53
N THR A 142 -5.02 -1.27 -5.34
CA THR A 142 -4.85 -0.15 -4.41
C THR A 142 -3.38 0.02 -3.97
N GLY A 143 -2.59 -1.04 -3.99
CA GLY A 143 -1.15 -1.01 -3.68
C GLY A 143 -0.35 -0.01 -4.53
N ILE A 144 -0.81 0.33 -5.75
CA ILE A 144 -0.13 1.33 -6.59
C ILE A 144 -0.09 2.72 -5.94
N ILE A 145 -1.07 3.05 -5.10
CA ILE A 145 -1.09 4.31 -4.33
C ILE A 145 0.07 4.33 -3.33
N SER A 146 0.39 3.18 -2.73
CA SER A 146 1.54 3.04 -1.83
C SER A 146 2.87 3.23 -2.56
N VAL A 147 2.98 2.79 -3.83
CA VAL A 147 4.16 3.04 -4.67
C VAL A 147 4.36 4.54 -4.85
N LEU A 148 3.31 5.30 -5.17
CA LEU A 148 3.38 6.75 -5.30
C LEU A 148 3.78 7.41 -3.96
N GLY A 149 3.21 6.94 -2.84
CA GLY A 149 3.60 7.39 -1.50
C GLY A 149 5.08 7.14 -1.19
N THR A 150 5.61 5.99 -1.58
CA THR A 150 7.04 5.65 -1.41
C THR A 150 7.93 6.55 -2.26
N ILE A 151 7.58 6.80 -3.52
CA ILE A 151 8.31 7.71 -4.40
C ILE A 151 8.33 9.13 -3.81
N THR A 152 7.17 9.62 -3.36
CA THR A 152 7.07 10.93 -2.71
C THR A 152 7.93 11.02 -1.45
N THR A 153 7.97 9.97 -0.65
CA THR A 153 8.83 9.88 0.54
C THR A 153 10.32 9.99 0.17
N ILE A 154 10.77 9.23 -0.85
CA ILE A 154 12.17 9.30 -1.32
C ILE A 154 12.51 10.72 -1.78
N LEU A 155 11.63 11.36 -2.54
CA LEU A 155 11.82 12.72 -3.01
C LEU A 155 11.88 13.74 -1.86
N LEU A 156 11.03 13.58 -0.84
CA LEU A 156 11.04 14.43 0.36
C LEU A 156 12.35 14.27 1.13
N ILE A 157 12.83 13.06 1.36
CA ILE A 157 14.11 12.78 2.03
C ILE A 157 15.25 13.40 1.23
N ALA A 158 15.25 13.24 -0.10
CA ALA A 158 16.28 13.80 -0.96
C ALA A 158 16.29 15.35 -0.96
N ALA A 159 15.11 15.97 -0.89
CA ALA A 159 14.97 17.42 -0.91
C ALA A 159 15.24 18.07 0.45
N SER A 160 14.86 17.43 1.56
CA SER A 160 14.99 17.96 2.91
C SER A 160 16.33 17.58 3.58
N GLY A 161 16.94 16.46 3.16
CA GLY A 161 18.07 15.84 3.86
C GLY A 161 17.65 15.16 5.19
N ASP A 162 16.35 15.18 5.54
CA ASP A 162 15.82 14.58 6.75
C ASP A 162 15.31 13.17 6.47
N PRO A 163 15.93 12.13 7.05
CA PRO A 163 15.53 10.74 6.86
C PRO A 163 14.13 10.43 7.41
N SER A 164 13.60 11.25 8.28
CA SER A 164 12.25 11.12 8.86
C SER A 164 11.17 11.81 8.05
N ALA A 165 11.52 12.54 6.99
CA ALA A 165 10.55 13.23 6.16
C ALA A 165 9.56 12.25 5.51
N ARG A 166 8.26 12.45 5.80
CA ARG A 166 7.15 11.64 5.28
C ARG A 166 6.04 12.56 4.76
N PRO A 167 5.28 12.15 3.73
CA PRO A 167 4.13 12.93 3.25
C PRO A 167 2.93 12.78 4.21
N ALA A 168 3.11 13.24 5.44
CA ALA A 168 2.18 13.12 6.56
C ALA A 168 2.01 14.46 7.28
N LEU A 169 1.03 14.57 8.17
CA LEU A 169 0.83 15.77 8.97
C LEU A 169 2.01 16.06 9.91
N SER A 170 2.88 15.08 10.19
CA SER A 170 4.12 15.28 10.93
C SER A 170 5.06 16.31 10.29
N LEU A 171 5.00 16.54 8.96
CA LEU A 171 5.75 17.62 8.30
C LEU A 171 5.40 19.01 8.83
N LEU A 172 4.15 19.24 9.25
CA LEU A 172 3.72 20.51 9.85
C LEU A 172 4.20 20.65 11.30
N ALA A 173 4.59 19.54 11.91
CA ALA A 173 5.04 19.44 13.29
C ALA A 173 6.54 19.13 13.40
N ALA A 174 7.35 19.53 12.43
CA ALA A 174 8.80 19.26 12.36
C ALA A 174 9.62 19.76 13.57
N LYS A 175 9.05 20.65 14.40
CA LYS A 175 9.66 21.13 15.65
C LYS A 175 9.39 20.23 16.86
N LEU A 176 8.50 19.26 16.74
CA LEU A 176 8.18 18.33 17.83
C LEU A 176 9.22 17.20 17.86
N ASP A 177 9.49 16.71 19.05
CA ASP A 177 10.33 15.54 19.25
C ASP A 177 9.65 14.30 18.64
N HIS A 178 10.39 13.57 17.80
CA HIS A 178 9.93 12.36 17.09
C HIS A 178 9.52 11.23 18.06
N THR A 179 9.98 11.27 19.30
CA THR A 179 9.64 10.29 20.35
C THR A 179 8.29 10.54 20.99
N GLN A 180 7.69 11.72 20.79
CA GLN A 180 6.41 12.05 21.38
C GLN A 180 5.27 11.27 20.74
N PRO A 181 4.34 10.68 21.52
CA PRO A 181 3.18 9.96 20.99
C PRO A 181 2.33 10.80 20.03
N PHE A 182 2.25 12.10 20.27
CA PHE A 182 1.52 13.01 19.39
C PHE A 182 2.16 13.11 18.00
N TYR A 183 3.50 13.15 17.90
CA TYR A 183 4.20 13.12 16.61
C TYR A 183 3.92 11.82 15.86
N GLN A 184 3.96 10.68 16.53
CA GLN A 184 3.66 9.38 15.94
C GLN A 184 2.22 9.30 15.40
N ILE A 185 1.25 9.91 16.10
CA ILE A 185 -0.14 10.02 15.60
C ILE A 185 -0.18 10.84 14.30
N LEU A 186 0.50 12.00 14.27
CA LEU A 186 0.57 12.84 13.07
C LEU A 186 1.26 12.12 11.89
N GLU A 187 2.25 11.30 12.17
CA GLU A 187 2.94 10.50 11.15
C GLU A 187 2.03 9.42 10.55
N THR A 188 1.11 8.86 11.34
CA THR A 188 0.13 7.89 10.83
C THR A 188 -0.86 8.53 9.84
N LEU A 189 -1.11 9.84 9.96
CA LEU A 189 -2.00 10.59 9.06
C LEU A 189 -1.29 10.96 7.75
N ASN A 190 -0.83 9.93 7.05
CA ASN A 190 -0.22 10.06 5.73
C ASN A 190 -1.32 10.10 4.66
N ILE A 191 -1.25 11.08 3.74
CA ILE A 191 -2.27 11.29 2.71
C ILE A 191 -2.46 10.05 1.82
N PHE A 192 -1.39 9.32 1.50
CA PHE A 192 -1.47 8.12 0.67
C PHE A 192 -2.13 6.94 1.40
N HIS A 193 -1.97 6.86 2.72
CA HIS A 193 -2.69 5.84 3.52
C HIS A 193 -4.18 6.14 3.59
N LEU A 194 -4.55 7.41 3.80
CA LEU A 194 -5.97 7.84 3.79
C LEU A 194 -6.60 7.61 2.42
N TRP A 195 -5.87 7.91 1.36
CA TRP A 195 -6.34 7.66 -0.01
C TRP A 195 -6.52 6.15 -0.26
N SER A 196 -5.54 5.32 0.08
CA SER A 196 -5.66 3.86 -0.04
C SER A 196 -6.86 3.32 0.74
N ALA A 197 -7.07 3.78 1.98
CA ALA A 197 -8.23 3.40 2.79
C ALA A 197 -9.55 3.83 2.13
N SER A 198 -9.59 5.03 1.51
CA SER A 198 -10.77 5.51 0.79
C SER A 198 -11.08 4.63 -0.43
N VAL A 199 -10.06 4.26 -1.22
CA VAL A 199 -10.24 3.37 -2.38
C VAL A 199 -10.67 1.97 -1.94
N LEU A 200 -10.14 1.44 -0.83
CA LEU A 200 -10.60 0.17 -0.26
C LEU A 200 -12.05 0.26 0.24
N ALA A 201 -12.45 1.40 0.81
CA ALA A 201 -13.84 1.63 1.22
C ALA A 201 -14.80 1.68 0.02
N ILE A 202 -14.38 2.32 -1.10
CA ILE A 202 -15.12 2.27 -2.38
C ILE A 202 -15.20 0.83 -2.85
N GLY A 203 -14.09 0.09 -2.83
CA GLY A 203 -14.03 -1.31 -3.22
C GLY A 203 -15.01 -2.17 -2.43
N LEU A 204 -15.01 -2.04 -1.11
CA LEU A 204 -15.91 -2.80 -0.24
C LEU A 204 -17.38 -2.39 -0.44
N SER A 205 -17.66 -1.09 -0.61
CA SER A 205 -19.04 -0.60 -0.84
C SER A 205 -19.63 -1.18 -2.11
N ARG A 206 -18.84 -1.30 -3.18
CA ARG A 206 -19.27 -1.88 -4.45
C ARG A 206 -19.40 -3.40 -4.39
N LEU A 207 -18.44 -4.09 -3.75
CA LEU A 207 -18.50 -5.54 -3.55
C LEU A 207 -19.74 -5.97 -2.74
N CYS A 208 -20.10 -5.19 -1.74
CA CYS A 208 -21.21 -5.51 -0.83
C CYS A 208 -22.52 -4.80 -1.20
N ASN A 209 -22.51 -3.92 -2.21
CA ASN A 209 -23.65 -3.07 -2.58
C ASN A 209 -24.22 -2.29 -1.38
N VAL A 210 -23.35 -1.73 -0.56
CA VAL A 210 -23.68 -0.89 0.59
C VAL A 210 -23.20 0.55 0.36
N THR A 211 -23.61 1.47 1.24
CA THR A 211 -23.18 2.86 1.13
C THR A 211 -21.69 3.02 1.43
N PHE A 212 -21.06 4.02 0.81
CA PHE A 212 -19.65 4.35 1.11
C PHE A 212 -19.41 4.65 2.60
N LYS A 213 -20.42 5.27 3.28
CA LYS A 213 -20.31 5.57 4.71
C LYS A 213 -20.20 4.31 5.55
N GLU A 214 -21.00 3.31 5.22
CA GLU A 214 -21.02 2.04 5.94
C GLU A 214 -19.73 1.23 5.70
N ALA A 215 -19.32 1.08 4.44
CA ALA A 215 -18.05 0.43 4.10
C ALA A 215 -16.86 1.18 4.69
N GLY A 216 -16.86 2.52 4.60
CA GLY A 216 -15.84 3.39 5.14
C GLY A 216 -15.70 3.24 6.66
N PHE A 217 -16.79 3.19 7.40
CA PHE A 217 -16.76 2.96 8.85
C PHE A 217 -15.93 1.72 9.22
N TRP A 218 -16.13 0.61 8.53
CA TRP A 218 -15.40 -0.63 8.79
C TRP A 218 -13.96 -0.58 8.33
N VAL A 219 -13.67 -0.04 7.14
CA VAL A 219 -12.31 0.04 6.60
C VAL A 219 -11.45 1.00 7.42
N PHE A 220 -11.93 2.20 7.68
CA PHE A 220 -11.20 3.18 8.50
C PHE A 220 -11.12 2.76 9.95
N GLY A 221 -12.17 2.13 10.50
CA GLY A 221 -12.16 1.57 11.85
C GLY A 221 -11.06 0.50 12.00
N TYR A 222 -10.98 -0.46 11.08
CA TYR A 222 -9.91 -1.45 11.07
C TYR A 222 -8.53 -0.80 10.95
N TRP A 223 -8.38 0.17 10.03
CA TRP A 223 -7.13 0.88 9.83
C TRP A 223 -6.69 1.62 11.12
N MET A 224 -7.60 2.33 11.79
CA MET A 224 -7.33 3.02 13.05
C MET A 224 -6.92 2.05 14.16
N VAL A 225 -7.65 0.95 14.34
CA VAL A 225 -7.31 -0.07 15.34
C VAL A 225 -5.90 -0.63 15.10
N LEU A 226 -5.58 -0.96 13.84
CA LEU A 226 -4.26 -1.47 13.48
C LEU A 226 -3.15 -0.45 13.82
N ARG A 227 -3.36 0.84 13.55
CA ARG A 227 -2.40 1.91 13.86
C ARG A 227 -2.21 2.09 15.36
N ILE A 228 -3.29 2.10 16.14
CA ILE A 228 -3.23 2.19 17.59
C ILE A 228 -2.44 1.01 18.17
N VAL A 229 -2.72 -0.20 17.71
CA VAL A 229 -1.99 -1.41 18.15
C VAL A 229 -0.50 -1.28 17.85
N ILE A 230 -0.11 -0.81 16.66
CA ILE A 230 1.29 -0.63 16.29
C ILE A 230 1.96 0.41 17.22
N ILE A 231 1.30 1.55 17.48
CA ILE A 231 1.85 2.60 18.37
C ILE A 231 2.03 2.10 19.80
N VAL A 232 1.09 1.29 20.30
CA VAL A 232 1.17 0.76 21.68
C VAL A 232 2.26 -0.32 21.82
N LEU A 233 2.60 -1.04 20.76
CA LEU A 233 3.62 -2.08 20.78
C LEU A 233 5.05 -1.57 20.52
N GLN A 234 5.22 -0.29 20.18
CA GLN A 234 6.53 0.38 20.01
C GLN A 234 7.02 1.00 21.30
#